data_2e98b166c478ec793696ea6a0634e795
#
_entry.id   2e98b166c478ec793696ea6a0634e795
#
_cell.length_a   1.000
_cell.length_b   1.000
_cell.length_c   1.000
_cell.angle_alpha   90.00
_cell.angle_beta   90.00
_cell.angle_gamma   90.00
#
_symmetry.space_group_name_H-M   'P 1'
#
loop_
_entity.id
_entity.type
_entity.pdbx_description
1 polymer ?
#
loop_
_entity_poly.entity_id
_entity_poly.type
_entity_poly.pdbx_seq_one_letter_code
_entity_poly.pdbx_strand_id
1 'polypeptide(L)' 'MCFQGSMHKEQPITIIEDDCWIGVRSILTPGRHIKKGSIIAAGAIVTKDFDEYSIIGGNPAHLIKKRGQ' A
#
# COMPACT_ATOMS: atom_id res chain seq x y z
N MET A 1 13.65 5.61 10.15
CA MET A 1 14.03 6.03 9.82
C MET A 1 14.10 6.98 9.27
N CYS A 2 14.18 7.52 9.09
CA CYS A 2 14.18 8.29 8.55
C CYS A 2 14.92 8.74 7.90
N PHE A 3 15.09 8.93 7.42
CA PHE A 3 15.78 9.39 6.91
C PHE A 3 15.73 10.36 6.34
N GLN A 4 15.70 10.81 6.16
CA GLN A 4 15.64 11.69 5.74
C GLN A 4 15.78 12.46 5.10
N GLY A 5 15.68 12.49 5.03
CA GLY A 5 15.83 13.09 4.21
C GLY A 5 15.81 14.13 3.97
N SER A 6 16.04 14.32 4.00
CA SER A 6 16.18 15.39 3.97
C SER A 6 16.37 16.07 2.89
N MET A 7 16.91 15.84 2.11
CA MET A 7 17.07 16.52 1.10
C MET A 7 16.08 16.53 0.16
N HIS A 8 14.93 16.07 0.40
CA HIS A 8 13.94 16.10 -0.53
C HIS A 8 13.14 17.27 -0.50
N LYS A 9 12.89 17.88 -1.58
CA LYS A 9 11.98 18.91 -1.64
C LYS A 9 10.65 18.45 -1.80
N GLU A 10 10.41 17.47 -2.60
CA GLU A 10 9.09 17.01 -2.85
C GLU A 10 9.11 15.55 -2.75
N GLN A 11 8.32 14.97 -1.91
CA GLN A 11 8.19 13.55 -1.82
C GLN A 11 6.81 13.14 -2.16
N PRO A 12 6.62 12.06 -2.88
CA PRO A 12 5.28 11.56 -3.15
C PRO A 12 4.60 11.20 -1.85
N ILE A 13 3.32 11.48 -1.78
CA ILE A 13 2.54 11.23 -0.58
C ILE A 13 1.83 9.90 -0.72
N THR A 14 1.94 9.06 0.29
CA THR A 14 1.22 7.80 0.34
C THR A 14 -0.10 8.04 1.04
N ILE A 15 -1.19 7.68 0.39
CA ILE A 15 -2.52 7.90 0.92
C ILE A 15 -3.18 6.55 1.19
N ILE A 16 -3.73 6.41 2.39
CA ILE A 16 -4.48 5.21 2.75
C ILE A 16 -5.87 5.67 3.09
N GLU A 17 -6.84 5.21 2.33
CA GLU A 17 -8.22 5.61 2.53
C GLU A 17 -8.85 4.82 3.67
N ASP A 18 -10.12 5.06 3.93
CA ASP A 18 -10.82 4.46 5.05
C ASP A 18 -10.98 2.96 4.88
N ASP A 19 -11.11 2.30 6.00
CA ASP A 19 -11.47 0.88 6.05
C ASP A 19 -10.44 -0.03 5.39
N CYS A 20 -9.19 0.38 5.42
CA CYS A 20 -8.11 -0.43 4.89
C CYS A 20 -7.43 -1.19 6.02
N TRP A 21 -6.94 -2.38 5.69
CA TRP A 21 -6.22 -3.20 6.66
C TRP A 21 -4.82 -3.43 6.09
N ILE A 22 -3.83 -2.99 6.82
CA ILE A 22 -2.44 -3.11 6.39
C ILE A 22 -1.76 -4.16 7.26
N GLY A 23 -1.33 -5.25 6.66
CA GLY A 23 -0.70 -6.33 7.40
C GLY A 23 0.68 -5.97 7.92
N VAL A 24 1.17 -6.77 8.88
CA VAL A 24 2.47 -6.49 9.48
C VAL A 24 3.58 -6.68 8.46
N ARG A 25 4.61 -5.88 8.60
CA ARG A 25 5.79 -5.95 7.73
C ARG A 25 5.49 -5.73 6.27
N SER A 26 4.36 -5.13 5.97
CA SER A 26 4.10 -4.73 4.60
C SER A 26 4.85 -3.44 4.34
N ILE A 27 5.24 -3.23 3.09
CA ILE A 27 5.97 -2.05 2.69
C ILE A 27 5.23 -1.40 1.56
N LEU A 28 4.98 -0.10 1.69
CA LEU A 28 4.34 0.67 0.64
C LEU A 28 5.37 1.62 0.11
N THR A 29 5.65 1.55 -1.19
CA THR A 29 6.59 2.47 -1.77
C THR A 29 5.99 3.87 -1.80
N PRO A 30 6.80 4.92 -1.82
CA PRO A 30 6.29 6.29 -1.78
C PRO A 30 5.30 6.56 -2.91
N GLY A 31 4.29 7.34 -2.61
CA GLY A 31 3.32 7.73 -3.63
C GLY A 31 2.22 6.72 -3.89
N ARG A 32 2.09 5.72 -3.04
CA ARG A 32 1.03 4.72 -3.23
C ARG A 32 -0.30 5.26 -2.72
N HIS A 33 -1.35 4.84 -3.37
CA HIS A 33 -2.70 5.21 -2.95
C HIS A 33 -3.47 3.92 -2.69
N ILE A 34 -3.69 3.63 -1.42
CA ILE A 34 -4.43 2.44 -1.01
C ILE A 34 -5.88 2.84 -0.91
N LYS A 35 -6.67 2.33 -1.80
CA LYS A 35 -8.05 2.76 -1.93
C LYS A 35 -8.95 2.07 -0.91
N LYS A 36 -10.11 2.65 -0.72
CA LYS A 36 -11.02 2.25 0.33
C LYS A 36 -11.27 0.76 0.36
N GLY A 37 -11.26 0.21 1.54
CA GLY A 37 -11.63 -1.19 1.75
C GLY A 37 -10.60 -2.20 1.34
N SER A 38 -9.39 -1.76 0.99
CA SER A 38 -8.36 -2.69 0.53
C SER A 38 -7.69 -3.39 1.70
N ILE A 39 -7.19 -4.58 1.46
CA ILE A 39 -6.45 -5.35 2.45
C ILE A 39 -5.08 -5.65 1.89
N ILE A 40 -4.06 -5.26 2.64
CA ILE A 40 -2.67 -5.54 2.27
C ILE A 40 -2.20 -6.70 3.15
N ALA A 41 -1.85 -7.80 2.53
CA ALA A 41 -1.42 -8.97 3.28
C ALA A 41 -0.08 -8.72 3.96
N ALA A 42 0.18 -9.45 5.03
CA ALA A 42 1.43 -9.31 5.76
C ALA A 42 2.61 -9.60 4.84
N GLY A 43 3.64 -8.80 4.96
CA GLY A 43 4.86 -9.01 4.18
C GLY A 43 4.77 -8.56 2.73
N ALA A 44 3.68 -7.94 2.32
CA ALA A 44 3.54 -7.51 0.93
C ALA A 44 4.40 -6.28 0.66
N ILE A 45 4.96 -6.22 -0.54
CA ILE A 45 5.74 -5.06 -0.98
C ILE A 45 4.94 -4.40 -2.09
N VAL A 46 4.24 -3.32 -1.77
CA VAL A 46 3.31 -2.69 -2.69
C VAL A 46 4.03 -1.64 -3.51
N THR A 47 4.16 -1.89 -4.78
CA THR A 47 4.90 -1.01 -5.68
C THR A 47 4.01 -0.33 -6.70
N LYS A 48 2.71 -0.59 -6.68
CA LYS A 48 1.79 0.09 -7.59
C LYS A 48 0.43 0.19 -6.92
N ASP A 49 -0.46 0.95 -7.50
CA ASP A 49 -1.77 1.18 -6.94
C ASP A 49 -2.75 0.13 -7.42
N PHE A 50 -3.77 -0.12 -6.61
CA PHE A 50 -4.81 -1.09 -6.95
C PHE A 50 -6.17 -0.45 -6.72
N ASP A 51 -7.22 -1.12 -7.18
CA ASP A 51 -8.58 -0.61 -7.03
C ASP A 51 -9.10 -0.79 -5.63
N GLU A 52 -10.26 -0.21 -5.37
CA GLU A 52 -10.94 -0.36 -4.08
C GLU A 52 -11.26 -1.81 -3.80
N TYR A 53 -11.35 -2.13 -2.53
CA TYR A 53 -11.76 -3.47 -2.07
C TYR A 53 -10.92 -4.58 -2.67
N SER A 54 -9.64 -4.32 -2.80
CA SER A 54 -8.70 -5.31 -3.34
C SER A 54 -7.97 -5.99 -2.20
N ILE A 55 -7.71 -7.27 -2.35
CA ILE A 55 -6.84 -8.01 -1.44
C ILE A 55 -5.52 -8.17 -2.17
N ILE A 56 -4.48 -7.61 -1.60
CA ILE A 56 -3.20 -7.45 -2.27
C ILE A 56 -2.11 -8.14 -1.47
N GLY A 57 -1.24 -8.86 -2.11
CA GLY A 57 -0.16 -9.51 -1.39
C GLY A 57 0.98 -9.91 -2.28
N GLY A 58 2.07 -10.29 -1.67
CA GLY A 58 3.24 -10.81 -2.37
C GLY A 58 4.35 -9.80 -2.51
N ASN A 59 5.42 -10.21 -3.15
CA ASN A 59 6.59 -9.38 -3.39
C ASN A 59 7.10 -9.67 -4.80
N PRO A 60 6.85 -8.79 -5.75
CA PRO A 60 6.07 -7.56 -5.62
C PRO A 60 4.60 -7.88 -5.44
N ALA A 61 3.88 -6.99 -4.78
CA ALA A 61 2.49 -7.24 -4.47
C ALA A 61 1.64 -7.23 -5.73
N HIS A 62 0.65 -8.06 -5.74
CA HIS A 62 -0.28 -8.10 -6.85
C HIS A 62 -1.67 -8.40 -6.31
N LEU A 63 -2.66 -8.22 -7.13
CA LEU A 63 -4.04 -8.43 -6.74
C LEU A 63 -4.30 -9.92 -6.55
N ILE A 64 -4.70 -10.30 -5.35
CA ILE A 64 -5.06 -11.68 -5.08
C ILE A 64 -6.50 -11.91 -5.47
N LYS A 65 -7.39 -11.04 -5.00
CA LYS A 65 -8.78 -11.09 -5.40
C LYS A 65 -9.46 -9.85 -4.88
N LYS A 66 -10.67 -9.62 -5.32
CA LYS A 66 -11.44 -8.49 -4.82
C LYS A 66 -12.14 -8.91 -3.54
N ARG A 67 -12.20 -7.98 -2.61
CA ARG A 67 -12.81 -8.22 -1.33
C ARG A 67 -14.32 -8.08 -1.44
N GLY A 68 -15.04 -8.95 -0.74
CA GLY A 68 -16.48 -8.79 -0.60
C GLY A 68 -17.29 -9.12 -1.82
N GLN A 69 -16.75 -9.84 -2.72
CA GLN A 69 -17.49 -10.17 -3.94
C GLN A 69 -17.98 -11.58 -3.96
#